data_b82450636753f0b03ad9008b942c5f8a
#
_entry.id   b82450636753f0b03ad9008b942c5f8a
#
_cell.length_a   1.000
_cell.length_b   1.000
_cell.length_c   1.000
_cell.angle_alpha   90.00
_cell.angle_beta   90.00
_cell.angle_gamma   90.00
#
_symmetry.space_group_name_H-M   'P 1'
#
loop_
_entity.id
_entity.type
_entity.pdbx_description
1 polymer ?
#
loop_
_entity_poly.entity_id
_entity_poly.type
_entity_poly.pdbx_seq_one_letter_code
_entity_poly.pdbx_strand_id
1 'polypeptide(L)'
;MSHHRVIIIGAGAAGVGMAITLQEFCIKDVLIVEKGSIGNSFKHWPLSTKTITPSFTTNGFGMPDMNAIAKDTSPAFTFNEEHLSGKRYAEYLSLVATHYNLNVKTNTNVSRVTYIDGIYHVSTDYGVYTADYIFIATGDYSFPYHPFSYGLHYSEIQTFTQLKGDAFTIIGGNESAFDAAINLSQTGAKISIYTSKTGLKKEDADPSIRLSPHTQQRLQNAIQEGALIEMHVGYQARKITYQ
;
A
#
# COMPACT_ATOMS: atom_id res chain seq x y z
N MET A 1 15.68 -27.18 12.40
CA MET A 1 15.41 -25.74 12.63
C MET A 1 16.55 -24.96 11.98
N SER A 2 16.23 -23.94 11.19
CA SER A 2 17.24 -23.03 10.65
C SER A 2 17.28 -21.78 11.55
N HIS A 3 18.50 -21.40 11.97
CA HIS A 3 18.72 -20.18 12.75
C HIS A 3 19.29 -19.10 11.84
N HIS A 4 18.82 -17.87 12.00
CA HIS A 4 19.28 -16.69 11.28
C HIS A 4 19.60 -15.56 12.25
N ARG A 5 20.56 -14.71 11.92
CA ARG A 5 20.82 -13.53 12.72
C ARG A 5 19.61 -12.60 12.74
N VAL A 6 18.95 -12.43 11.60
CA VAL A 6 17.75 -11.57 11.49
C VAL A 6 16.68 -12.28 10.67
N ILE A 7 15.45 -12.27 11.15
CA ILE A 7 14.26 -12.61 10.35
C ILE A 7 13.39 -11.35 10.17
N ILE A 8 13.02 -11.09 8.92
CA ILE A 8 12.08 -10.03 8.55
C ILE A 8 10.76 -10.69 8.15
N ILE A 9 9.65 -10.28 8.75
CA ILE A 9 8.32 -10.80 8.48
C ILE A 9 7.59 -9.83 7.56
N GLY A 10 7.44 -10.21 6.29
CA GLY A 10 6.86 -9.45 5.20
C GLY A 10 7.88 -8.97 4.17
N ALA A 11 7.57 -9.18 2.88
CA ALA A 11 8.38 -8.76 1.73
C ALA A 11 7.73 -7.60 0.95
N GLY A 12 7.15 -6.65 1.66
CA GLY A 12 6.74 -5.35 1.12
C GLY A 12 7.92 -4.39 0.99
N ALA A 13 7.65 -3.11 0.67
CA ALA A 13 8.68 -2.09 0.53
C ALA A 13 9.57 -1.97 1.77
N ALA A 14 8.97 -1.98 2.97
CA ALA A 14 9.70 -1.89 4.24
C ALA A 14 10.61 -3.13 4.47
N GLY A 15 10.09 -4.34 4.22
CA GLY A 15 10.88 -5.57 4.46
C GLY A 15 12.02 -5.74 3.49
N VAL A 16 11.80 -5.48 2.20
CA VAL A 16 12.85 -5.53 1.16
C VAL A 16 13.88 -4.42 1.42
N GLY A 17 13.44 -3.19 1.68
CA GLY A 17 14.35 -2.07 1.98
C GLY A 17 15.19 -2.31 3.24
N MET A 18 14.60 -2.87 4.31
CA MET A 18 15.32 -3.22 5.53
C MET A 18 16.40 -4.28 5.26
N ALA A 19 16.11 -5.31 4.48
CA ALA A 19 17.09 -6.33 4.15
C ALA A 19 18.30 -5.76 3.39
N ILE A 20 18.07 -4.86 2.44
CA ILE A 20 19.12 -4.15 1.70
C ILE A 20 19.96 -3.31 2.66
N THR A 21 19.30 -2.53 3.52
CA THR A 21 20.00 -1.72 4.53
C THR A 21 20.87 -2.58 5.44
N LEU A 22 20.38 -3.72 5.91
CA LEU A 22 21.17 -4.65 6.72
C LEU A 22 22.39 -5.17 5.97
N GLN A 23 22.27 -5.49 4.66
CA GLN A 23 23.42 -5.89 3.85
C GLN A 23 24.47 -4.78 3.71
N GLU A 24 24.04 -3.50 3.57
CA GLU A 24 24.95 -2.35 3.57
C GLU A 24 25.74 -2.24 4.88
N PHE A 25 25.14 -2.61 6.01
CA PHE A 25 25.81 -2.72 7.31
C PHE A 25 26.54 -4.07 7.54
N CYS A 26 26.81 -4.83 6.47
CA CYS A 26 27.49 -6.12 6.51
C CYS A 26 26.76 -7.22 7.32
N ILE A 27 25.47 -7.08 7.57
CA ILE A 27 24.62 -8.10 8.18
C ILE A 27 24.02 -8.94 7.05
N LYS A 28 24.65 -10.09 6.74
CA LYS A 28 24.29 -10.90 5.56
C LYS A 28 23.35 -12.07 5.87
N ASP A 29 23.33 -12.56 7.12
CA ASP A 29 22.44 -13.65 7.51
C ASP A 29 21.04 -13.10 7.87
N VAL A 30 20.31 -12.79 6.82
CA VAL A 30 18.95 -12.24 6.87
C VAL A 30 18.02 -13.15 6.08
N LEU A 31 16.91 -13.58 6.69
CA LEU A 31 15.83 -14.28 6.04
C LEU A 31 14.59 -13.37 6.01
N ILE A 32 14.00 -13.18 4.84
CA ILE A 32 12.67 -12.57 4.71
C ILE A 32 11.64 -13.70 4.58
N VAL A 33 10.57 -13.65 5.39
CA VAL A 33 9.45 -14.60 5.31
C VAL A 33 8.22 -13.84 4.88
N GLU A 34 7.59 -14.28 3.76
CA GLU A 34 6.45 -13.63 3.15
C GLU A 34 5.31 -14.63 2.91
N LYS A 35 4.10 -14.29 3.39
CA LYS A 35 2.91 -15.14 3.25
C LYS A 35 2.46 -15.39 1.82
N GLY A 36 2.70 -14.43 0.94
CA GLY A 36 2.37 -14.51 -0.48
C GLY A 36 3.61 -14.39 -1.35
N SER A 37 3.63 -13.43 -2.23
CA SER A 37 4.76 -13.09 -3.10
C SER A 37 5.36 -11.74 -2.71
N ILE A 38 6.58 -11.44 -3.16
CA ILE A 38 7.18 -10.13 -2.94
C ILE A 38 6.23 -9.04 -3.45
N GLY A 39 6.01 -8.00 -2.62
CA GLY A 39 5.10 -6.92 -2.91
C GLY A 39 3.61 -7.31 -2.92
N ASN A 40 3.23 -8.38 -2.22
CA ASN A 40 1.89 -8.97 -2.28
C ASN A 40 0.75 -7.96 -2.01
N SER A 41 0.87 -7.08 -1.03
CA SER A 41 -0.16 -6.08 -0.73
C SER A 41 -0.40 -5.12 -1.91
N PHE A 42 0.65 -4.74 -2.64
CA PHE A 42 0.53 -3.89 -3.82
C PHE A 42 -0.19 -4.58 -4.98
N LYS A 43 -0.03 -5.89 -5.13
CA LYS A 43 -0.74 -6.68 -6.16
C LYS A 43 -2.24 -6.74 -5.94
N HIS A 44 -2.69 -6.50 -4.71
CA HIS A 44 -4.10 -6.49 -4.33
C HIS A 44 -4.73 -5.09 -4.36
N TRP A 45 -3.97 -4.04 -4.71
CA TRP A 45 -4.56 -2.74 -4.95
C TRP A 45 -5.58 -2.79 -6.09
N PRO A 46 -6.63 -1.96 -6.05
CA PRO A 46 -7.50 -1.79 -7.21
C PRO A 46 -6.68 -1.48 -8.46
N LEU A 47 -7.09 -2.02 -9.60
CA LEU A 47 -6.31 -1.92 -10.85
C LEU A 47 -6.06 -0.48 -11.31
N SER A 48 -6.98 0.44 -10.97
CA SER A 48 -6.87 1.87 -11.29
C SER A 48 -6.04 2.66 -10.27
N THR A 49 -5.75 2.08 -9.10
CA THR A 49 -4.98 2.77 -8.05
C THR A 49 -3.52 2.92 -8.46
N LYS A 50 -3.02 4.13 -8.29
CA LYS A 50 -1.65 4.53 -8.60
C LYS A 50 -0.95 5.06 -7.34
N THR A 51 0.38 5.06 -7.34
CA THR A 51 1.15 5.78 -6.32
C THR A 51 0.79 7.26 -6.38
N ILE A 52 0.52 7.88 -5.22
CA ILE A 52 0.23 9.32 -5.14
C ILE A 52 1.50 10.16 -5.15
N THR A 53 2.61 9.61 -4.69
CA THR A 53 3.94 10.21 -4.82
C THR A 53 4.45 9.95 -6.22
N PRO A 54 4.82 10.99 -6.98
CA PRO A 54 5.38 10.80 -8.31
C PRO A 54 6.79 10.21 -8.23
N SER A 55 7.10 9.32 -9.15
CA SER A 55 8.45 8.83 -9.39
C SER A 55 9.13 9.72 -10.42
N PHE A 56 10.29 10.28 -10.08
CA PHE A 56 11.05 11.15 -10.98
C PHE A 56 12.28 10.43 -11.51
N THR A 57 12.51 10.53 -12.81
CA THR A 57 13.72 10.01 -13.47
C THR A 57 14.96 10.88 -13.20
N THR A 58 14.74 12.13 -12.79
CA THR A 58 15.80 13.07 -12.40
C THR A 58 15.31 13.93 -11.25
N ASN A 59 16.15 14.19 -10.28
CA ASN A 59 15.90 15.19 -9.25
C ASN A 59 17.17 15.99 -8.95
N GLY A 60 16.99 17.27 -8.62
CA GLY A 60 18.08 18.19 -8.31
C GLY A 60 18.79 17.94 -6.97
N PHE A 61 18.34 16.94 -6.19
CA PHE A 61 18.83 16.66 -4.82
C PHE A 61 19.67 15.39 -4.73
N GLY A 62 19.99 14.75 -5.86
CA GLY A 62 20.77 13.51 -5.86
C GLY A 62 20.02 12.28 -5.33
N MET A 63 18.71 12.38 -5.08
CA MET A 63 17.88 11.24 -4.75
C MET A 63 17.49 10.53 -6.04
N PRO A 64 17.60 9.19 -6.14
CA PRO A 64 17.30 8.49 -7.38
C PRO A 64 15.81 8.57 -7.75
N ASP A 65 14.92 8.45 -6.76
CA ASP A 65 13.47 8.41 -6.93
C ASP A 65 12.78 8.45 -5.57
N MET A 66 11.66 9.13 -5.45
CA MET A 66 10.89 9.20 -4.20
C MET A 66 10.26 7.87 -3.80
N ASN A 67 10.01 6.98 -4.75
CA ASN A 67 9.46 5.64 -4.52
C ASN A 67 10.53 4.53 -4.53
N ALA A 68 11.81 4.89 -4.71
CA ALA A 68 12.90 3.93 -4.64
C ALA A 68 13.14 3.46 -3.20
N ILE A 69 13.44 2.17 -3.04
CA ILE A 69 13.79 1.55 -1.76
C ILE A 69 15.28 1.25 -1.62
N ALA A 70 16.06 1.50 -2.66
CA ALA A 70 17.51 1.35 -2.67
C ALA A 70 18.14 2.44 -3.54
N LYS A 71 19.38 2.85 -3.16
CA LYS A 71 20.06 4.03 -3.71
C LYS A 71 20.20 4.04 -5.24
N ASP A 72 20.52 2.90 -5.82
CA ASP A 72 20.84 2.78 -7.25
C ASP A 72 19.67 2.23 -8.06
N THR A 73 18.45 2.39 -7.55
CA THR A 73 17.23 1.90 -8.19
C THR A 73 16.21 3.02 -8.39
N SER A 74 15.40 2.90 -9.42
CA SER A 74 14.30 3.83 -9.69
C SER A 74 13.16 3.10 -10.39
N PRO A 75 11.97 3.05 -9.78
CA PRO A 75 10.78 2.52 -10.45
C PRO A 75 10.42 3.32 -11.70
N ALA A 76 10.58 4.66 -11.71
CA ALA A 76 10.34 5.48 -12.88
C ALA A 76 11.27 5.12 -14.04
N PHE A 77 12.55 4.92 -13.77
CA PHE A 77 13.52 4.51 -14.78
C PHE A 77 13.23 3.12 -15.32
N THR A 78 12.79 2.22 -14.44
CA THR A 78 12.50 0.82 -14.80
C THR A 78 11.28 0.71 -15.72
N PHE A 79 10.23 1.50 -15.48
CA PHE A 79 8.95 1.36 -16.16
C PHE A 79 8.54 2.54 -17.04
N ASN A 80 9.28 3.63 -17.00
CA ASN A 80 8.94 4.90 -17.66
C ASN A 80 7.53 5.40 -17.27
N GLU A 81 7.18 5.27 -15.98
CA GLU A 81 5.90 5.68 -15.41
C GLU A 81 6.16 6.58 -14.19
N GLU A 82 5.48 7.73 -14.12
CA GLU A 82 5.56 8.66 -12.98
C GLU A 82 4.74 8.16 -11.79
N HIS A 83 3.54 7.67 -12.04
CA HIS A 83 2.64 7.11 -11.05
C HIS A 83 2.39 5.63 -11.32
N LEU A 84 3.02 4.77 -10.54
CA LEU A 84 3.00 3.33 -10.75
C LEU A 84 1.69 2.69 -10.26
N SER A 85 1.21 1.71 -11.00
CA SER A 85 0.19 0.80 -10.47
C SER A 85 0.77 -0.09 -9.38
N GLY A 86 -0.09 -0.64 -8.52
CA GLY A 86 0.36 -1.59 -7.51
C GLY A 86 1.13 -2.78 -8.10
N LYS A 87 0.67 -3.32 -9.24
CA LYS A 87 1.38 -4.41 -9.94
C LYS A 87 2.79 -4.02 -10.37
N ARG A 88 2.96 -2.81 -10.94
CA ARG A 88 4.28 -2.30 -11.33
C ARG A 88 5.20 -2.10 -10.13
N TYR A 89 4.67 -1.58 -9.04
CA TYR A 89 5.46 -1.41 -7.83
C TYR A 89 5.88 -2.75 -7.21
N ALA A 90 4.98 -3.75 -7.20
CA ALA A 90 5.34 -5.10 -6.78
C ALA A 90 6.40 -5.76 -7.68
N GLU A 91 6.34 -5.51 -9.00
CA GLU A 91 7.35 -5.95 -9.96
C GLU A 91 8.70 -5.31 -9.66
N TYR A 92 8.73 -3.97 -9.43
CA TYR A 92 9.93 -3.26 -9.00
C TYR A 92 10.54 -3.89 -7.73
N LEU A 93 9.75 -4.15 -6.70
CA LEU A 93 10.23 -4.79 -5.47
C LEU A 93 10.85 -6.18 -5.74
N SER A 94 10.26 -6.94 -6.65
CA SER A 94 10.77 -8.26 -7.03
C SER A 94 12.09 -8.17 -7.78
N LEU A 95 12.23 -7.20 -8.70
CA LEU A 95 13.47 -6.94 -9.42
C LEU A 95 14.59 -6.50 -8.47
N VAL A 96 14.28 -5.61 -7.53
CA VAL A 96 15.23 -5.15 -6.52
C VAL A 96 15.66 -6.30 -5.61
N ALA A 97 14.73 -7.12 -5.11
CA ALA A 97 15.06 -8.28 -4.29
C ALA A 97 15.97 -9.28 -5.02
N THR A 98 15.76 -9.47 -6.33
CA THR A 98 16.60 -10.30 -7.18
C THR A 98 17.99 -9.67 -7.38
N HIS A 99 18.05 -8.39 -7.68
CA HIS A 99 19.30 -7.65 -7.90
C HIS A 99 20.24 -7.71 -6.69
N TYR A 100 19.67 -7.54 -5.49
CA TYR A 100 20.43 -7.63 -4.23
C TYR A 100 20.60 -9.07 -3.70
N ASN A 101 20.12 -10.07 -4.45
CA ASN A 101 20.19 -11.49 -4.08
C ASN A 101 19.66 -11.75 -2.66
N LEU A 102 18.49 -11.18 -2.32
CA LEU A 102 17.90 -11.32 -1.00
C LEU A 102 17.37 -12.73 -0.78
N ASN A 103 17.57 -13.27 0.42
CA ASN A 103 17.03 -14.55 0.83
C ASN A 103 15.56 -14.40 1.24
N VAL A 104 14.63 -14.65 0.32
CA VAL A 104 13.18 -14.51 0.53
C VAL A 104 12.49 -15.86 0.43
N LYS A 105 11.79 -16.25 1.49
CA LYS A 105 10.83 -17.37 1.48
C LYS A 105 9.43 -16.82 1.26
N THR A 106 8.93 -16.99 0.05
CA THR A 106 7.55 -16.68 -0.34
C THR A 106 6.61 -17.82 0.02
N ASN A 107 5.28 -17.56 -0.04
CA ASN A 107 4.23 -18.52 0.28
C ASN A 107 4.43 -19.19 1.65
N THR A 108 4.96 -18.46 2.62
CA THR A 108 5.29 -18.95 3.95
C THR A 108 4.61 -18.03 4.98
N ASN A 109 3.53 -18.51 5.58
CA ASN A 109 2.79 -17.74 6.55
C ASN A 109 3.36 -17.90 7.95
N VAL A 110 3.63 -16.77 8.62
CA VAL A 110 4.00 -16.74 10.04
C VAL A 110 2.73 -16.71 10.88
N SER A 111 2.54 -17.74 11.68
CA SER A 111 1.38 -17.86 12.57
C SER A 111 1.65 -17.36 13.98
N ARG A 112 2.88 -17.43 14.44
CA ARG A 112 3.25 -17.07 15.81
C ARG A 112 4.72 -16.69 15.93
N VAL A 113 5.00 -15.72 16.79
CA VAL A 113 6.36 -15.39 17.25
C VAL A 113 6.39 -15.50 18.77
N THR A 114 7.41 -16.19 19.30
CA THR A 114 7.69 -16.29 20.73
C THR A 114 9.14 -15.95 21.01
N TYR A 115 9.42 -15.44 22.20
CA TYR A 115 10.78 -15.15 22.66
C TYR A 115 11.09 -16.06 23.85
N ILE A 116 12.06 -16.94 23.71
CA ILE A 116 12.42 -17.96 24.71
C ILE A 116 13.94 -18.00 24.82
N ASP A 117 14.45 -17.89 26.03
CA ASP A 117 15.89 -17.97 26.35
C ASP A 117 16.79 -17.07 25.47
N GLY A 118 16.34 -15.85 25.19
CA GLY A 118 17.10 -14.87 24.42
C GLY A 118 16.97 -15.02 22.90
N ILE A 119 16.15 -15.94 22.39
CA ILE A 119 16.00 -16.26 20.96
C ILE A 119 14.55 -16.13 20.53
N TYR A 120 14.30 -15.56 19.37
CA TYR A 120 12.99 -15.54 18.74
C TYR A 120 12.70 -16.85 18.01
N HIS A 121 11.53 -17.42 18.25
CA HIS A 121 11.00 -18.57 17.54
C HIS A 121 9.84 -18.11 16.64
N VAL A 122 10.01 -18.26 15.33
CA VAL A 122 9.05 -17.86 14.29
C VAL A 122 8.39 -19.11 13.73
N SER A 123 7.15 -19.37 14.15
CA SER A 123 6.36 -20.53 13.69
C SER A 123 5.70 -20.22 12.36
N THR A 124 5.90 -21.10 11.39
CA THR A 124 5.32 -21.03 10.06
C THR A 124 4.60 -22.31 9.70
N ASP A 125 3.86 -22.34 8.59
CA ASP A 125 3.27 -23.52 7.98
C ASP A 125 4.29 -24.57 7.50
N TYR A 126 5.57 -24.19 7.37
CA TYR A 126 6.65 -25.10 6.99
C TYR A 126 7.62 -25.46 8.15
N GLY A 127 7.28 -25.07 9.37
CA GLY A 127 8.08 -25.34 10.55
C GLY A 127 8.52 -24.09 11.30
N VAL A 128 9.49 -24.23 12.19
CA VAL A 128 9.97 -23.16 13.07
C VAL A 128 11.35 -22.70 12.63
N TYR A 129 11.50 -21.40 12.43
CA TYR A 129 12.78 -20.71 12.30
C TYR A 129 13.14 -20.03 13.61
N THR A 130 14.42 -19.81 13.87
CA THR A 130 14.87 -19.06 15.03
C THR A 130 15.74 -17.87 14.60
N ALA A 131 15.76 -16.81 15.40
CA ALA A 131 16.57 -15.63 15.12
C ALA A 131 16.99 -14.90 16.39
N ASP A 132 18.13 -14.17 16.30
CA ASP A 132 18.56 -13.24 17.33
C ASP A 132 17.68 -11.98 17.34
N TYR A 133 17.25 -11.53 16.14
CA TYR A 133 16.44 -10.33 15.95
C TYR A 133 15.32 -10.59 14.97
N ILE A 134 14.19 -9.88 15.16
CA ILE A 134 13.09 -9.87 14.20
C ILE A 134 12.71 -8.44 13.83
N PHE A 135 12.30 -8.24 12.56
CA PHE A 135 11.62 -7.06 12.09
C PHE A 135 10.22 -7.43 11.60
N ILE A 136 9.21 -6.73 12.10
CA ILE A 136 7.82 -6.93 11.68
C ILE A 136 7.50 -5.88 10.62
N ALA A 137 7.39 -6.31 9.37
CA ALA A 137 7.12 -5.48 8.18
C ALA A 137 5.84 -5.92 7.48
N THR A 138 4.82 -6.32 8.24
CA THR A 138 3.58 -6.91 7.74
C THR A 138 2.64 -5.91 7.05
N GLY A 139 2.87 -4.60 7.22
CA GLY A 139 1.98 -3.55 6.74
C GLY A 139 0.59 -3.60 7.40
N ASP A 140 -0.29 -2.72 6.98
CA ASP A 140 -1.65 -2.57 7.50
C ASP A 140 -2.73 -2.90 6.45
N TYR A 141 -2.40 -2.85 5.17
CA TYR A 141 -3.35 -3.05 4.06
C TYR A 141 -4.08 -4.41 4.08
N SER A 142 -3.44 -5.44 4.60
CA SER A 142 -3.99 -6.81 4.64
C SER A 142 -5.05 -7.04 5.72
N PHE A 143 -5.22 -6.10 6.64
CA PHE A 143 -6.13 -6.20 7.79
C PHE A 143 -6.95 -4.92 7.92
N PRO A 144 -7.87 -4.64 6.97
CA PRO A 144 -8.67 -3.44 7.00
C PRO A 144 -9.61 -3.42 8.21
N TYR A 145 -9.78 -2.25 8.78
CA TYR A 145 -10.78 -2.06 9.84
C TYR A 145 -12.15 -1.83 9.22
N HIS A 146 -13.12 -2.69 9.56
CA HIS A 146 -14.51 -2.60 9.14
C HIS A 146 -15.38 -2.04 10.26
N PRO A 147 -15.66 -0.73 10.29
CA PRO A 147 -16.48 -0.12 11.34
C PRO A 147 -17.97 -0.45 11.20
N PHE A 148 -18.39 -0.99 10.06
CA PHE A 148 -19.78 -1.30 9.74
C PHE A 148 -19.94 -2.74 9.27
N SER A 149 -21.12 -3.31 9.53
CA SER A 149 -21.46 -4.70 9.10
C SER A 149 -21.76 -4.80 7.60
N TYR A 150 -21.98 -3.69 6.92
CA TYR A 150 -22.29 -3.62 5.48
C TYR A 150 -21.39 -2.58 4.81
N GLY A 151 -21.25 -2.73 3.48
CA GLY A 151 -20.40 -1.92 2.64
C GLY A 151 -19.09 -2.63 2.30
N LEU A 152 -18.45 -2.19 1.23
CA LEU A 152 -17.15 -2.68 0.81
C LEU A 152 -16.05 -1.78 1.36
N HIS A 153 -14.99 -2.35 1.89
CA HIS A 153 -13.78 -1.60 2.17
C HIS A 153 -12.98 -1.39 0.88
N TYR A 154 -12.30 -0.25 0.78
CA TYR A 154 -11.51 0.10 -0.42
C TYR A 154 -10.53 -1.01 -0.84
N SER A 155 -9.89 -1.69 0.11
CA SER A 155 -8.93 -2.77 -0.16
C SER A 155 -9.55 -4.07 -0.69
N GLU A 156 -10.88 -4.20 -0.67
CA GLU A 156 -11.61 -5.37 -1.20
C GLU A 156 -12.02 -5.18 -2.65
N ILE A 157 -11.86 -3.97 -3.19
CA ILE A 157 -12.25 -3.63 -4.56
C ILE A 157 -11.08 -3.93 -5.49
N GLN A 158 -11.26 -4.85 -6.43
CA GLN A 158 -10.27 -5.11 -7.47
C GLN A 158 -10.41 -4.14 -8.64
N THR A 159 -11.65 -3.86 -9.04
CA THR A 159 -11.94 -2.89 -10.10
C THR A 159 -13.29 -2.22 -9.87
N PHE A 160 -13.31 -0.90 -9.96
CA PHE A 160 -14.51 -0.11 -9.76
C PHE A 160 -15.56 -0.32 -10.85
N THR A 161 -15.15 -0.66 -12.08
CA THR A 161 -16.07 -0.89 -13.21
C THR A 161 -16.94 -2.14 -13.05
N GLN A 162 -16.61 -3.06 -12.14
CA GLN A 162 -17.44 -4.22 -11.81
C GLN A 162 -18.56 -3.89 -10.82
N LEU A 163 -18.47 -2.78 -10.10
CA LEU A 163 -19.53 -2.36 -9.21
C LEU A 163 -20.71 -1.80 -10.03
N LYS A 164 -21.91 -2.30 -9.75
CA LYS A 164 -23.13 -1.94 -10.45
C LYS A 164 -23.98 -1.03 -9.58
N GLY A 165 -24.46 0.06 -10.16
CA GLY A 165 -25.34 1.03 -9.50
C GLY A 165 -25.28 2.39 -10.18
N ASP A 166 -26.38 3.13 -10.08
CA ASP A 166 -26.50 4.50 -10.62
C ASP A 166 -26.07 5.55 -9.61
N ALA A 167 -25.90 5.14 -8.34
CA ALA A 167 -25.44 6.00 -7.25
C ALA A 167 -24.61 5.22 -6.24
N PHE A 168 -23.54 5.86 -5.73
CA PHE A 168 -22.69 5.29 -4.69
C PHE A 168 -22.50 6.28 -3.55
N THR A 169 -22.53 5.75 -2.33
CA THR A 169 -22.18 6.49 -1.12
C THR A 169 -20.80 6.05 -0.64
N ILE A 170 -19.91 7.02 -0.44
CA ILE A 170 -18.55 6.80 0.05
C ILE A 170 -18.46 7.43 1.45
N ILE A 171 -17.92 6.65 2.40
CA ILE A 171 -17.65 7.12 3.75
C ILE A 171 -16.15 7.27 3.92
N GLY A 172 -15.69 8.51 4.09
CA GLY A 172 -14.29 8.87 4.19
C GLY A 172 -13.99 10.16 3.45
N GLY A 173 -12.86 10.81 3.71
CA GLY A 173 -12.56 12.14 3.16
C GLY A 173 -11.09 12.35 2.80
N ASN A 174 -10.32 11.28 2.60
CA ASN A 174 -8.91 11.30 2.20
C ASN A 174 -8.69 10.50 0.90
N GLU A 175 -7.44 10.17 0.58
CA GLU A 175 -6.98 9.61 -0.69
C GLU A 175 -7.86 8.48 -1.23
N SER A 176 -8.11 7.43 -0.45
CA SER A 176 -8.90 6.27 -0.91
C SER A 176 -10.35 6.64 -1.25
N ALA A 177 -10.94 7.57 -0.51
CA ALA A 177 -12.32 8.02 -0.76
C ALA A 177 -12.42 8.79 -2.08
N PHE A 178 -11.47 9.68 -2.35
CA PHE A 178 -11.44 10.45 -3.60
C PHE A 178 -11.02 9.59 -4.80
N ASP A 179 -10.07 8.65 -4.61
CA ASP A 179 -9.73 7.71 -5.68
C ASP A 179 -10.95 6.85 -6.06
N ALA A 180 -11.69 6.33 -5.08
CA ALA A 180 -12.94 5.60 -5.32
C ALA A 180 -13.98 6.47 -6.03
N ALA A 181 -14.19 7.72 -5.58
CA ALA A 181 -15.14 8.64 -6.18
C ALA A 181 -14.84 8.93 -7.65
N ILE A 182 -13.59 9.21 -7.97
CA ILE A 182 -13.11 9.48 -9.33
C ILE A 182 -13.34 8.26 -10.22
N ASN A 183 -12.95 7.07 -9.76
CA ASN A 183 -13.08 5.85 -10.56
C ASN A 183 -14.54 5.42 -10.75
N LEU A 184 -15.40 5.55 -9.72
CA LEU A 184 -16.83 5.26 -9.81
C LEU A 184 -17.56 6.25 -10.70
N SER A 185 -17.21 7.53 -10.67
CA SER A 185 -17.85 8.54 -11.51
C SER A 185 -17.68 8.29 -13.00
N GLN A 186 -16.61 7.60 -13.40
CA GLN A 186 -16.37 7.20 -14.80
C GLN A 186 -17.42 6.20 -15.33
N THR A 187 -18.18 5.56 -14.45
CA THR A 187 -19.31 4.70 -14.85
C THR A 187 -20.62 5.50 -15.13
N GLY A 188 -20.61 6.82 -14.95
CA GLY A 188 -21.77 7.70 -15.05
C GLY A 188 -22.62 7.75 -13.78
N ALA A 189 -22.19 7.11 -12.70
CA ALA A 189 -22.93 7.09 -11.44
C ALA A 189 -22.81 8.42 -10.66
N LYS A 190 -23.83 8.73 -9.85
CA LYS A 190 -23.79 9.81 -8.86
C LYS A 190 -23.00 9.37 -7.63
N ILE A 191 -22.09 10.20 -7.17
CA ILE A 191 -21.24 9.91 -6.02
C ILE A 191 -21.53 10.90 -4.91
N SER A 192 -21.84 10.38 -3.72
CA SER A 192 -22.00 11.18 -2.50
C SER A 192 -20.95 10.77 -1.48
N ILE A 193 -20.04 11.70 -1.13
CA ILE A 193 -18.97 11.48 -0.14
C ILE A 193 -19.42 12.07 1.19
N TYR A 194 -19.47 11.26 2.25
CA TYR A 194 -19.75 11.70 3.62
C TYR A 194 -18.51 11.57 4.48
N THR A 195 -18.12 12.65 5.13
CA THR A 195 -16.93 12.67 5.98
C THR A 195 -17.05 13.68 7.13
N SER A 196 -16.48 13.37 8.28
CA SER A 196 -16.35 14.31 9.39
C SER A 196 -15.31 15.42 9.11
N LYS A 197 -14.25 15.07 8.38
CA LYS A 197 -13.14 15.95 7.98
C LYS A 197 -12.70 15.59 6.58
N THR A 198 -12.15 16.55 5.85
CA THR A 198 -11.57 16.31 4.52
C THR A 198 -10.16 16.88 4.44
N GLY A 199 -9.29 16.19 3.74
CA GLY A 199 -7.94 16.67 3.37
C GLY A 199 -7.94 17.68 2.21
N LEU A 200 -9.08 17.87 1.54
CA LEU A 200 -9.15 18.66 0.29
C LEU A 200 -8.80 20.15 0.48
N LYS A 201 -9.12 20.73 1.63
CA LYS A 201 -8.92 22.18 1.92
C LYS A 201 -7.88 22.46 3.01
N LYS A 202 -7.13 21.46 3.45
CA LYS A 202 -6.12 21.67 4.47
C LYS A 202 -4.81 22.13 3.84
N GLU A 203 -4.34 23.28 4.29
CA GLU A 203 -2.93 23.67 4.21
C GLU A 203 -2.23 23.11 5.43
N ASP A 204 -1.80 21.85 5.33
CA ASP A 204 -1.08 21.15 6.38
C ASP A 204 0.26 20.65 5.84
N ALA A 205 1.30 20.73 6.63
CA ALA A 205 2.59 20.16 6.25
C ALA A 205 2.62 18.65 6.31
N ASP A 206 1.66 18.03 7.02
CA ASP A 206 1.55 16.58 7.15
C ASP A 206 0.83 16.00 5.92
N PRO A 207 1.53 15.25 5.06
CA PRO A 207 0.96 14.66 3.84
C PRO A 207 -0.08 13.58 4.14
N SER A 208 -0.14 13.03 5.36
CA SER A 208 -1.18 12.06 5.74
C SER A 208 -2.55 12.70 5.99
N ILE A 209 -2.57 14.02 6.18
CA ILE A 209 -3.79 14.80 6.48
C ILE A 209 -4.30 15.54 5.24
N ARG A 210 -3.38 15.90 4.33
CA ARG A 210 -3.69 16.64 3.12
C ARG A 210 -3.86 15.68 1.93
N LEU A 211 -4.88 15.94 1.11
CA LEU A 211 -5.03 15.23 -0.15
C LEU A 211 -3.87 15.56 -1.11
N SER A 212 -3.30 14.55 -1.73
CA SER A 212 -2.17 14.72 -2.65
C SER A 212 -2.51 15.62 -3.85
N PRO A 213 -1.56 16.39 -4.37
CA PRO A 213 -1.77 17.18 -5.59
C PRO A 213 -2.23 16.33 -6.78
N HIS A 214 -1.72 15.11 -6.91
CA HIS A 214 -2.12 14.16 -7.93
C HIS A 214 -3.63 13.84 -7.87
N THR A 215 -4.13 13.47 -6.69
CA THR A 215 -5.55 13.16 -6.52
C THR A 215 -6.43 14.40 -6.64
N GLN A 216 -5.96 15.56 -6.17
CA GLN A 216 -6.66 16.83 -6.37
C GLN A 216 -6.84 17.15 -7.86
N GLN A 217 -5.79 17.01 -8.66
CA GLN A 217 -5.84 17.25 -10.10
C GLN A 217 -6.80 16.28 -10.79
N ARG A 218 -6.73 14.98 -10.45
CA ARG A 218 -7.65 13.96 -10.98
C ARG A 218 -9.12 14.29 -10.65
N LEU A 219 -9.39 14.74 -9.43
CA LEU A 219 -10.73 15.14 -9.01
C LEU A 219 -11.23 16.35 -9.81
N GLN A 220 -10.39 17.36 -9.98
CA GLN A 220 -10.72 18.55 -10.79
C GLN A 220 -11.04 18.17 -12.24
N ASN A 221 -10.22 17.32 -12.85
CA ASN A 221 -10.43 16.84 -14.21
C ASN A 221 -11.77 16.08 -14.31
N ALA A 222 -12.06 15.17 -13.39
CA ALA A 222 -13.32 14.43 -13.38
C ALA A 222 -14.54 15.36 -13.29
N ILE A 223 -14.49 16.38 -12.42
CA ILE A 223 -15.57 17.38 -12.30
C ILE A 223 -15.72 18.20 -13.59
N GLN A 224 -14.63 18.60 -14.23
CA GLN A 224 -14.66 19.32 -15.51
C GLN A 224 -15.24 18.46 -16.65
N GLU A 225 -15.02 17.15 -16.61
CA GLU A 225 -15.58 16.16 -17.53
C GLU A 225 -17.05 15.81 -17.24
N GLY A 226 -17.64 16.42 -16.20
CA GLY A 226 -19.06 16.26 -15.86
C GLY A 226 -19.38 15.21 -14.81
N ALA A 227 -18.37 14.73 -14.05
CA ALA A 227 -18.61 13.80 -12.96
C ALA A 227 -19.54 14.41 -11.89
N LEU A 228 -20.56 13.66 -11.50
CA LEU A 228 -21.52 14.04 -10.48
C LEU A 228 -21.02 13.60 -9.10
N ILE A 229 -20.11 14.38 -8.52
CA ILE A 229 -19.51 14.11 -7.19
C ILE A 229 -19.96 15.19 -6.22
N GLU A 230 -20.70 14.80 -5.18
CA GLU A 230 -21.18 15.65 -4.11
C GLU A 230 -20.46 15.32 -2.80
N MET A 231 -20.05 16.34 -2.05
CA MET A 231 -19.32 16.13 -0.80
C MET A 231 -20.05 16.76 0.38
N HIS A 232 -20.30 15.95 1.41
CA HIS A 232 -20.96 16.31 2.66
C HIS A 232 -19.95 16.26 3.81
N VAL A 233 -19.39 17.41 4.18
CA VAL A 233 -18.41 17.56 5.27
C VAL A 233 -19.12 17.87 6.59
N GLY A 234 -18.60 17.35 7.69
CA GLY A 234 -19.18 17.51 9.03
C GLY A 234 -20.12 16.36 9.42
N TYR A 235 -20.23 15.33 8.60
CA TYR A 235 -21.07 14.17 8.85
C TYR A 235 -20.24 12.98 9.34
N GLN A 236 -20.81 12.26 10.31
CA GLN A 236 -20.24 11.00 10.80
C GLN A 236 -21.25 9.87 10.60
N ALA A 237 -20.87 8.86 9.85
CA ALA A 237 -21.66 7.64 9.71
C ALA A 237 -21.71 6.90 11.05
N ARG A 238 -22.91 6.52 11.51
CA ARG A 238 -23.11 5.76 12.74
C ARG A 238 -23.51 4.32 12.49
N LYS A 239 -24.28 4.09 11.42
CA LYS A 239 -24.81 2.77 11.10
C LYS A 239 -25.07 2.68 9.61
N ILE A 240 -24.80 1.52 9.02
CA ILE A 240 -25.24 1.15 7.67
C ILE A 240 -26.25 0.00 7.84
N THR A 241 -27.39 0.11 7.18
CA THR A 241 -28.43 -0.92 7.17
C THR A 241 -28.75 -1.27 5.72
N TYR A 242 -29.01 -2.53 5.46
CA TYR A 242 -29.59 -2.99 4.20
C TYR A 242 -31.10 -2.83 4.23
N GLN A 243 -31.69 -2.27 3.17
CA GLN A 243 -33.14 -2.21 2.95
C GLN A 243 -33.53 -3.14 1.83
#